data_753b5aa0b47afb065bb10f979910a741
#
_entry.id   753b5aa0b47afb065bb10f979910a741
#
_cell.length_a   1.000
_cell.length_b   1.000
_cell.length_c   1.000
_cell.angle_alpha   90.00
_cell.angle_beta   90.00
_cell.angle_gamma   90.00
#
_symmetry.space_group_name_H-M   'P 1'
#
loop_
_entity.id
_entity.type
_entity.pdbx_description
1 polymer ?
#
loop_
_entity_poly.entity_id
_entity_poly.type
_entity_poly.pdbx_seq_one_letter_code
_entity_poly.pdbx_strand_id
1 'polypeptide(L)'
;MHEEDFELTFDLEPLEPAPQPKAAAPAVPVPRAAASQPRPPAEPPTPAPVKTAAQPHPVPPARPAAQEAARPAVSVRETEKPRPAPAAHTAAPARGVLISGGDRGIGAAAARAFYEAGYRVAVLYHTNAQAAAALEASLPGCIALQCDVASRAACESAFTAAEIMLGHVDVLVCNAGIAQQKLFTDITPAEWQHMLDVNLTGAFHLCQLALPGMIRRKWGRILTVSSMWGQTGGSCEVHYSAAKAGLIGLTKALAREEGPSGITVNCVAPGVIDTDMMAAFTPGDKAALAEETPVGRLGNAQEVARALLFLAGEEAGYITGQEIGRAHV
;
A
#
# COMPACT_ATOMS: atom_id res chain seq x y z
N MET A 1 -7.99 47.57 1.65
CA MET A 1 -6.96 46.60 2.00
C MET A 1 -6.62 45.88 0.72
N HIS A 2 -5.39 46.09 0.23
CA HIS A 2 -4.92 45.61 -1.07
C HIS A 2 -4.59 44.12 -0.95
N GLU A 3 -5.20 43.27 -1.80
CA GLU A 3 -4.75 41.94 -2.11
C GLU A 3 -3.44 42.05 -2.91
N GLU A 4 -2.33 41.59 -2.33
CA GLU A 4 -1.08 41.42 -3.08
C GLU A 4 -1.10 40.02 -3.70
N ASP A 5 -1.26 40.01 -5.03
CA ASP A 5 -1.11 38.81 -5.85
C ASP A 5 0.37 38.36 -5.82
N PHE A 6 0.62 37.19 -5.24
CA PHE A 6 1.93 36.55 -5.23
C PHE A 6 2.05 35.69 -6.51
N GLU A 7 2.48 36.30 -7.61
CA GLU A 7 2.88 35.58 -8.84
C GLU A 7 4.29 34.98 -8.63
N LEU A 8 4.37 33.66 -8.49
CA LEU A 8 5.62 32.91 -8.57
C LEU A 8 5.97 32.70 -10.06
N THR A 9 6.79 33.59 -10.62
CA THR A 9 7.40 33.35 -11.92
C THR A 9 8.64 32.49 -11.78
N PHE A 10 8.60 31.29 -12.36
CA PHE A 10 9.79 30.46 -12.53
C PHE A 10 10.45 30.79 -13.85
N ASP A 11 11.55 31.52 -13.82
CA ASP A 11 12.45 31.67 -14.96
C ASP A 11 13.22 30.34 -15.15
N LEU A 12 12.74 29.53 -16.08
CA LEU A 12 13.47 28.36 -16.55
C LEU A 12 14.45 28.78 -17.63
N GLU A 13 15.72 28.94 -17.30
CA GLU A 13 16.78 29.07 -18.30
C GLU A 13 16.82 27.79 -19.17
N PRO A 14 17.01 27.91 -20.49
CA PRO A 14 17.13 26.78 -21.39
C PRO A 14 18.37 25.94 -21.02
N LEU A 15 18.18 24.65 -20.74
CA LEU A 15 19.27 23.71 -20.51
C LEU A 15 20.19 23.67 -21.73
N GLU A 16 21.47 23.94 -21.53
CA GLU A 16 22.50 23.74 -22.56
C GLU A 16 22.55 22.26 -23.00
N PRO A 17 22.74 21.97 -24.30
CA PRO A 17 22.84 20.61 -24.76
C PRO A 17 24.05 19.89 -24.16
N ALA A 18 23.81 18.68 -23.66
CA ALA A 18 24.84 17.83 -23.02
C ALA A 18 26.08 17.67 -23.93
N PRO A 19 27.30 17.76 -23.38
CA PRO A 19 28.52 17.57 -24.16
C PRO A 19 28.61 16.16 -24.73
N GLN A 20 28.98 16.06 -26.00
CA GLN A 20 29.18 14.77 -26.67
C GLN A 20 30.32 13.98 -26.00
N PRO A 21 30.22 12.64 -25.90
CA PRO A 21 31.24 11.83 -25.26
C PRO A 21 32.55 11.91 -26.05
N LYS A 22 33.61 12.38 -25.40
CA LYS A 22 35.00 12.31 -25.95
C LYS A 22 35.41 10.87 -26.08
N ALA A 23 36.05 10.54 -27.21
CA ALA A 23 36.61 9.25 -27.50
C ALA A 23 37.49 8.75 -26.34
N ALA A 24 37.31 7.49 -25.96
CA ALA A 24 38.03 6.84 -24.87
C ALA A 24 39.53 6.83 -25.12
N ALA A 25 40.32 7.34 -24.15
CA ALA A 25 41.78 7.18 -24.12
C ALA A 25 42.16 5.73 -23.81
N PRO A 26 43.31 5.22 -24.29
CA PRO A 26 43.71 3.86 -24.07
C PRO A 26 43.96 3.57 -22.58
N ALA A 27 43.51 2.40 -22.14
CA ALA A 27 43.62 1.93 -20.77
C ALA A 27 45.07 1.84 -20.27
N VAL A 28 45.37 2.49 -19.17
CA VAL A 28 46.62 2.34 -18.44
C VAL A 28 46.57 1.02 -17.65
N PRO A 29 47.62 0.16 -17.71
CA PRO A 29 47.60 -1.09 -16.94
C PRO A 29 47.68 -0.87 -15.45
N VAL A 30 46.70 -1.42 -14.71
CA VAL A 30 46.65 -1.40 -13.26
C VAL A 30 47.71 -2.34 -12.68
N PRO A 31 48.55 -1.91 -11.74
CA PRO A 31 49.51 -2.79 -11.06
C PRO A 31 48.77 -3.85 -10.24
N ARG A 32 49.14 -5.10 -10.45
CA ARG A 32 48.65 -6.26 -9.71
C ARG A 32 49.04 -6.11 -8.24
N ALA A 33 48.02 -5.93 -7.35
CA ALA A 33 48.23 -5.85 -5.90
C ALA A 33 48.88 -7.16 -5.40
N ALA A 34 49.98 -7.01 -4.65
CA ALA A 34 50.65 -8.10 -3.96
C ALA A 34 49.71 -8.69 -2.88
N ALA A 35 49.70 -10.02 -2.78
CA ALA A 35 48.94 -10.77 -1.82
C ALA A 35 49.29 -10.31 -0.39
N SER A 36 48.31 -9.72 0.31
CA SER A 36 48.44 -9.37 1.72
C SER A 36 48.29 -10.65 2.57
N GLN A 37 49.27 -10.82 3.48
CA GLN A 37 49.28 -11.90 4.48
C GLN A 37 48.03 -11.85 5.39
N PRO A 38 47.53 -12.97 5.90
CA PRO A 38 46.36 -12.98 6.79
C PRO A 38 46.72 -12.30 8.13
N ARG A 39 45.87 -11.37 8.53
CA ARG A 39 45.93 -10.66 9.80
C ARG A 39 45.58 -11.65 10.94
N PRO A 40 46.30 -11.64 12.07
CA PRO A 40 45.95 -12.49 13.21
C PRO A 40 44.58 -12.11 13.79
N PRO A 41 43.85 -13.06 14.41
CA PRO A 41 42.54 -12.81 14.94
C PRO A 41 42.57 -11.75 16.02
N ALA A 42 41.62 -10.81 15.96
CA ALA A 42 41.45 -9.78 16.99
C ALA A 42 41.00 -10.39 18.31
N GLU A 43 41.59 -9.97 19.41
CA GLU A 43 41.14 -10.32 20.78
C GLU A 43 39.69 -9.87 20.99
N PRO A 44 38.87 -10.63 21.76
CA PRO A 44 37.50 -10.22 22.06
C PRO A 44 37.51 -8.94 22.94
N PRO A 45 36.56 -8.02 22.69
CA PRO A 45 36.47 -6.80 23.47
C PRO A 45 36.12 -7.09 24.92
N THR A 46 36.85 -6.46 25.83
CA THR A 46 36.60 -6.46 27.27
C THR A 46 35.19 -5.95 27.57
N PRO A 47 34.38 -6.64 28.40
CA PRO A 47 33.05 -6.17 28.71
C PRO A 47 33.07 -4.84 29.45
N ALA A 48 32.30 -3.87 28.94
CA ALA A 48 32.07 -2.58 29.58
C ALA A 48 31.36 -2.77 30.95
N PRO A 49 31.63 -1.90 31.96
CA PRO A 49 31.02 -2.04 33.27
C PRO A 49 29.51 -1.90 33.19
N VAL A 50 28.82 -2.89 33.75
CA VAL A 50 27.34 -2.93 33.90
C VAL A 50 26.94 -1.73 34.76
N LYS A 51 26.20 -0.79 34.22
CA LYS A 51 25.55 0.28 34.99
C LYS A 51 24.50 -0.35 35.88
N THR A 52 24.69 -0.20 37.16
CA THR A 52 23.77 -0.62 38.23
C THR A 52 22.33 -0.18 37.95
N ALA A 53 21.41 -1.10 38.10
CA ALA A 53 19.98 -0.90 37.93
C ALA A 53 19.47 0.34 38.68
N ALA A 54 18.71 1.18 37.98
CA ALA A 54 18.00 2.29 38.58
C ALA A 54 16.99 1.78 39.62
N GLN A 55 16.96 2.38 40.79
CA GLN A 55 15.99 2.07 41.85
C GLN A 55 14.56 2.37 41.35
N PRO A 56 13.57 1.55 41.74
CA PRO A 56 12.18 1.80 41.38
C PRO A 56 11.68 3.09 42.05
N HIS A 57 11.05 3.95 41.27
CA HIS A 57 10.36 5.13 41.77
C HIS A 57 9.21 4.74 42.69
N PRO A 58 8.98 5.46 43.82
CA PRO A 58 7.88 5.16 44.71
C PRO A 58 6.52 5.42 44.02
N VAL A 59 5.66 4.41 44.08
CA VAL A 59 4.27 4.48 43.66
C VAL A 59 3.52 5.44 44.59
N PRO A 60 2.76 6.42 44.08
CA PRO A 60 1.94 7.28 44.93
C PRO A 60 0.84 6.45 45.64
N PRO A 61 0.48 6.79 46.89
CA PRO A 61 -0.55 6.04 47.62
C PRO A 61 -1.92 6.13 46.94
N ALA A 62 -2.62 4.99 46.89
CA ALA A 62 -3.99 4.89 46.37
C ALA A 62 -4.92 5.86 47.13
N ARG A 63 -5.69 6.64 46.39
CA ARG A 63 -6.77 7.48 46.92
C ARG A 63 -7.83 6.54 47.55
N PRO A 64 -8.37 6.87 48.72
CA PRO A 64 -9.48 6.12 49.33
C PRO A 64 -10.73 6.19 48.44
N ALA A 65 -11.38 5.05 48.30
CA ALA A 65 -12.65 4.92 47.56
C ALA A 65 -13.70 5.87 48.13
N ALA A 66 -14.15 6.78 47.28
CA ALA A 66 -15.32 7.61 47.62
C ALA A 66 -16.55 6.70 47.66
N GLN A 67 -17.28 6.74 48.76
CA GLN A 67 -18.56 6.06 48.93
C GLN A 67 -19.55 6.49 47.82
N GLU A 68 -20.00 5.48 47.11
CA GLU A 68 -21.00 5.60 46.06
C GLU A 68 -22.36 5.91 46.71
N ALA A 69 -22.75 7.20 46.67
CA ALA A 69 -24.07 7.61 47.04
C ALA A 69 -25.06 7.15 45.95
N ALA A 70 -26.01 6.33 46.34
CA ALA A 70 -27.07 5.81 45.49
C ALA A 70 -27.79 6.92 44.73
N ARG A 71 -27.66 6.95 43.43
CA ARG A 71 -28.48 7.76 42.53
C ARG A 71 -29.86 7.10 42.36
N PRO A 72 -30.96 7.85 42.46
CA PRO A 72 -32.28 7.27 42.21
C PRO A 72 -32.38 6.84 40.73
N ALA A 73 -32.88 5.64 40.49
CA ALA A 73 -33.16 5.09 39.18
C ALA A 73 -34.26 5.92 38.52
N VAL A 74 -33.91 6.72 37.52
CA VAL A 74 -34.87 7.33 36.60
C VAL A 74 -35.24 6.29 35.56
N SER A 75 -36.40 5.68 35.75
CA SER A 75 -37.04 4.81 34.75
C SER A 75 -37.53 5.67 33.59
N VAL A 76 -36.76 5.87 32.58
CA VAL A 76 -37.22 6.39 31.29
C VAL A 76 -37.76 5.19 30.49
N ARG A 77 -39.07 5.04 30.49
CA ARG A 77 -39.74 4.23 29.46
C ARG A 77 -39.64 4.99 28.16
N GLU A 78 -38.57 4.71 27.41
CA GLU A 78 -38.54 5.04 25.99
C GLU A 78 -39.54 4.15 25.26
N THR A 79 -40.64 4.75 24.84
CA THR A 79 -41.54 4.15 23.86
C THR A 79 -40.78 4.11 22.54
N GLU A 80 -40.18 2.96 22.24
CA GLU A 80 -39.52 2.69 20.97
C GLU A 80 -40.55 2.88 19.83
N LYS A 81 -40.46 4.05 19.16
CA LYS A 81 -41.17 4.24 17.89
C LYS A 81 -40.71 3.14 16.94
N PRO A 82 -41.63 2.41 16.27
CA PRO A 82 -41.24 1.40 15.32
C PRO A 82 -40.34 2.05 14.28
N ARG A 83 -39.10 1.52 14.17
CA ARG A 83 -38.11 1.90 13.16
C ARG A 83 -38.79 1.68 11.81
N PRO A 84 -38.90 2.69 10.94
CA PRO A 84 -39.45 2.49 9.62
C PRO A 84 -38.66 1.35 8.95
N ALA A 85 -39.39 0.40 8.37
CA ALA A 85 -38.80 -0.66 7.57
C ALA A 85 -37.87 -0.02 6.52
N PRO A 86 -36.70 -0.58 6.24
CA PRO A 86 -35.82 -0.02 5.23
C PRO A 86 -36.60 0.09 3.93
N ALA A 87 -36.75 1.32 3.43
CA ALA A 87 -37.34 1.57 2.13
C ALA A 87 -36.57 0.69 1.13
N ALA A 88 -37.32 -0.01 0.27
CA ALA A 88 -36.73 -0.75 -0.82
C ALA A 88 -35.91 0.26 -1.66
N HIS A 89 -34.61 0.32 -1.40
CA HIS A 89 -33.70 1.07 -2.24
C HIS A 89 -33.78 0.42 -3.62
N THR A 90 -34.29 1.15 -4.60
CA THR A 90 -33.99 0.85 -6.00
C THR A 90 -32.46 0.81 -6.07
N ALA A 91 -31.91 -0.40 -6.22
CA ALA A 91 -30.47 -0.62 -6.12
C ALA A 91 -29.78 0.34 -7.10
N ALA A 92 -29.00 1.27 -6.57
CA ALA A 92 -28.11 2.08 -7.40
C ALA A 92 -27.27 1.12 -8.26
N PRO A 93 -26.98 1.45 -9.53
CA PRO A 93 -26.22 0.57 -10.39
C PRO A 93 -24.93 0.17 -9.68
N ALA A 94 -24.65 -1.14 -9.67
CA ALA A 94 -23.48 -1.69 -8.98
C ALA A 94 -22.22 -0.96 -9.44
N ARG A 95 -21.40 -0.48 -8.50
CA ARG A 95 -20.15 0.22 -8.79
C ARG A 95 -19.13 -0.74 -9.39
N GLY A 96 -18.26 -0.21 -10.26
CA GLY A 96 -17.15 -0.94 -10.86
C GLY A 96 -15.86 -0.79 -10.04
N VAL A 97 -15.19 -1.90 -9.75
CA VAL A 97 -13.86 -1.91 -9.13
C VAL A 97 -12.84 -2.57 -10.06
N LEU A 98 -11.68 -1.91 -10.24
CA LEU A 98 -10.51 -2.43 -10.93
C LEU A 98 -9.39 -2.69 -9.92
N ILE A 99 -8.86 -3.92 -9.89
CA ILE A 99 -7.84 -4.35 -8.93
C ILE A 99 -6.62 -4.85 -9.69
N SER A 100 -5.46 -4.21 -9.53
CA SER A 100 -4.21 -4.71 -10.11
C SER A 100 -3.58 -5.81 -9.25
N GLY A 101 -2.99 -6.84 -9.90
CA GLY A 101 -2.46 -8.02 -9.20
C GLY A 101 -3.58 -8.78 -8.48
N GLY A 102 -4.73 -8.96 -9.16
CA GLY A 102 -5.94 -9.52 -8.56
C GLY A 102 -6.04 -11.04 -8.61
N ASP A 103 -5.08 -11.73 -9.23
CA ASP A 103 -5.11 -13.17 -9.45
C ASP A 103 -4.79 -14.01 -8.21
N ARG A 104 -4.15 -13.44 -7.19
CA ARG A 104 -3.71 -14.15 -5.97
C ARG A 104 -3.59 -13.23 -4.75
N GLY A 105 -3.32 -13.83 -3.60
CA GLY A 105 -3.00 -13.12 -2.35
C GLY A 105 -4.04 -12.08 -1.97
N ILE A 106 -3.57 -10.89 -1.60
CA ILE A 106 -4.41 -9.75 -1.18
C ILE A 106 -5.37 -9.33 -2.30
N GLY A 107 -4.89 -9.29 -3.55
CA GLY A 107 -5.71 -8.88 -4.69
C GLY A 107 -6.90 -9.80 -4.94
N ALA A 108 -6.71 -11.11 -4.91
CA ALA A 108 -7.80 -12.09 -5.06
C ALA A 108 -8.77 -12.06 -3.88
N ALA A 109 -8.26 -11.85 -2.65
CA ALA A 109 -9.11 -11.67 -1.48
C ALA A 109 -9.95 -10.40 -1.57
N ALA A 110 -9.36 -9.30 -2.08
CA ALA A 110 -10.07 -8.06 -2.35
C ALA A 110 -11.14 -8.27 -3.44
N ALA A 111 -10.82 -8.95 -4.56
CA ALA A 111 -11.77 -9.24 -5.61
C ALA A 111 -13.00 -9.98 -5.07
N ARG A 112 -12.82 -10.99 -4.21
CA ARG A 112 -13.91 -11.72 -3.55
C ARG A 112 -14.73 -10.80 -2.64
N ALA A 113 -14.07 -10.01 -1.79
CA ALA A 113 -14.75 -9.13 -0.85
C ALA A 113 -15.61 -8.06 -1.58
N PHE A 114 -15.07 -7.46 -2.65
CA PHE A 114 -15.83 -6.51 -3.47
C PHE A 114 -16.98 -7.18 -4.22
N TYR A 115 -16.78 -8.37 -4.76
CA TYR A 115 -17.83 -9.15 -5.42
C TYR A 115 -18.98 -9.47 -4.46
N GLU A 116 -18.68 -9.99 -3.27
CA GLU A 116 -19.66 -10.30 -2.22
C GLU A 116 -20.42 -9.05 -1.76
N ALA A 117 -19.78 -7.89 -1.82
CA ALA A 117 -20.41 -6.60 -1.53
C ALA A 117 -21.23 -6.02 -2.71
N GLY A 118 -21.35 -6.75 -3.83
CA GLY A 118 -22.18 -6.38 -4.98
C GLY A 118 -21.50 -5.45 -5.98
N TYR A 119 -20.19 -5.29 -5.96
CA TYR A 119 -19.45 -4.55 -6.99
C TYR A 119 -19.30 -5.41 -8.26
N ARG A 120 -19.26 -4.74 -9.42
CA ARG A 120 -18.74 -5.34 -10.65
C ARG A 120 -17.22 -5.33 -10.55
N VAL A 121 -16.58 -6.49 -10.74
CA VAL A 121 -15.15 -6.66 -10.47
C VAL A 121 -14.38 -6.93 -11.75
N ALA A 122 -13.32 -6.18 -11.99
CA ALA A 122 -12.28 -6.50 -12.95
C ALA A 122 -10.93 -6.59 -12.23
N VAL A 123 -10.12 -7.57 -12.61
CA VAL A 123 -8.78 -7.74 -12.07
C VAL A 123 -7.74 -7.69 -13.19
N LEU A 124 -6.57 -7.12 -12.88
CA LEU A 124 -5.40 -7.19 -13.75
C LEU A 124 -4.46 -8.26 -13.21
N TYR A 125 -3.97 -9.13 -14.07
CA TYR A 125 -2.92 -10.11 -13.77
C TYR A 125 -1.77 -10.01 -14.77
N HIS A 126 -0.57 -10.41 -14.40
CA HIS A 126 0.57 -10.35 -15.32
C HIS A 126 0.82 -11.68 -16.03
N THR A 127 1.21 -12.73 -15.30
CA THR A 127 1.66 -14.00 -15.90
C THR A 127 0.84 -15.21 -15.51
N ASN A 128 0.13 -15.18 -14.39
CA ASN A 128 -0.57 -16.36 -13.87
C ASN A 128 -2.01 -16.47 -14.42
N ALA A 129 -2.13 -16.80 -15.71
CA ALA A 129 -3.41 -16.95 -16.38
C ALA A 129 -4.29 -18.06 -15.74
N GLN A 130 -3.68 -19.10 -15.17
CA GLN A 130 -4.43 -20.18 -14.51
C GLN A 130 -5.14 -19.68 -13.25
N ALA A 131 -4.45 -18.92 -12.39
CA ALA A 131 -5.08 -18.35 -11.20
C ALA A 131 -6.14 -17.31 -11.56
N ALA A 132 -5.91 -16.51 -12.59
CA ALA A 132 -6.86 -15.54 -13.10
C ALA A 132 -8.15 -16.22 -13.59
N ALA A 133 -8.05 -17.29 -14.41
CA ALA A 133 -9.18 -18.08 -14.87
C ALA A 133 -9.93 -18.79 -13.73
N ALA A 134 -9.20 -19.29 -12.72
CA ALA A 134 -9.81 -19.88 -11.53
C ALA A 134 -10.60 -18.84 -10.71
N LEU A 135 -10.12 -17.60 -10.63
CA LEU A 135 -10.84 -16.51 -9.99
C LEU A 135 -12.13 -16.16 -10.75
N GLU A 136 -12.07 -15.97 -12.06
CA GLU A 136 -13.24 -15.73 -12.91
C GLU A 136 -14.30 -16.84 -12.76
N ALA A 137 -13.87 -18.09 -12.79
CA ALA A 137 -14.77 -19.23 -12.59
C ALA A 137 -15.45 -19.25 -11.22
N SER A 138 -14.77 -18.71 -10.19
CA SER A 138 -15.29 -18.65 -8.82
C SER A 138 -16.18 -17.43 -8.53
N LEU A 139 -16.13 -16.39 -9.40
CA LEU A 139 -16.84 -15.13 -9.24
C LEU A 139 -17.58 -14.79 -10.55
N PRO A 140 -18.80 -15.32 -10.77
CA PRO A 140 -19.55 -15.10 -12.02
C PRO A 140 -19.69 -13.61 -12.37
N GLY A 141 -19.22 -13.21 -13.57
CA GLY A 141 -19.20 -11.81 -14.01
C GLY A 141 -17.97 -11.01 -13.58
N CYS A 142 -17.05 -11.59 -12.82
CA CYS A 142 -15.70 -11.05 -12.67
C CYS A 142 -14.92 -11.21 -13.99
N ILE A 143 -14.03 -10.28 -14.27
CA ILE A 143 -13.26 -10.24 -15.51
C ILE A 143 -11.79 -10.17 -15.16
N ALA A 144 -10.97 -11.03 -15.75
CA ALA A 144 -9.52 -10.99 -15.60
C ALA A 144 -8.84 -10.55 -16.90
N LEU A 145 -8.06 -9.48 -16.85
CA LEU A 145 -7.36 -8.89 -17.98
C LEU A 145 -5.85 -9.01 -17.78
N GLN A 146 -5.14 -9.50 -18.79
CA GLN A 146 -3.70 -9.56 -18.74
C GLN A 146 -3.12 -8.16 -18.90
N CYS A 147 -2.24 -7.76 -17.98
CA CYS A 147 -1.61 -6.44 -17.98
C CYS A 147 -0.28 -6.48 -17.22
N ASP A 148 0.79 -6.08 -17.89
CA ASP A 148 2.01 -5.66 -17.21
C ASP A 148 1.84 -4.19 -16.78
N VAL A 149 1.71 -3.95 -15.48
CA VAL A 149 1.50 -2.59 -14.96
C VAL A 149 2.70 -1.67 -15.15
N ALA A 150 3.89 -2.22 -15.38
CA ALA A 150 5.08 -1.45 -15.73
C ALA A 150 4.97 -0.82 -17.13
N SER A 151 4.14 -1.39 -18.00
CA SER A 151 3.91 -0.89 -19.36
C SER A 151 2.71 0.05 -19.43
N ARG A 152 2.94 1.32 -19.73
CA ARG A 152 1.87 2.31 -19.93
C ARG A 152 0.86 1.86 -20.99
N ALA A 153 1.33 1.37 -22.14
CA ALA A 153 0.47 0.92 -23.22
C ALA A 153 -0.40 -0.29 -22.83
N ALA A 154 0.15 -1.23 -22.04
CA ALA A 154 -0.62 -2.35 -21.50
C ALA A 154 -1.69 -1.86 -20.51
N CYS A 155 -1.36 -0.90 -19.65
CA CYS A 155 -2.32 -0.28 -18.75
C CYS A 155 -3.46 0.42 -19.49
N GLU A 156 -3.18 1.18 -20.54
CA GLU A 156 -4.20 1.86 -21.37
C GLU A 156 -5.16 0.87 -22.00
N SER A 157 -4.64 -0.20 -22.62
CA SER A 157 -5.45 -1.24 -23.25
C SER A 157 -6.33 -1.97 -22.24
N ALA A 158 -5.75 -2.41 -21.10
CA ALA A 158 -6.47 -3.13 -20.07
C ALA A 158 -7.49 -2.25 -19.34
N PHE A 159 -7.15 -0.98 -19.07
CA PHE A 159 -8.06 -0.02 -18.45
C PHE A 159 -9.27 0.27 -19.34
N THR A 160 -9.06 0.49 -20.63
CA THR A 160 -10.15 0.70 -21.60
C THR A 160 -11.08 -0.51 -21.66
N ALA A 161 -10.55 -1.73 -21.69
CA ALA A 161 -11.34 -2.95 -21.66
C ALA A 161 -12.14 -3.07 -20.34
N ALA A 162 -11.52 -2.75 -19.20
CA ALA A 162 -12.19 -2.75 -17.91
C ALA A 162 -13.33 -1.72 -17.87
N GLU A 163 -13.13 -0.48 -18.36
CA GLU A 163 -14.20 0.53 -18.41
C GLU A 163 -15.40 0.08 -19.26
N ILE A 164 -15.16 -0.53 -20.41
CA ILE A 164 -16.24 -1.05 -21.27
C ILE A 164 -17.07 -2.08 -20.52
N MET A 165 -16.43 -3.00 -19.82
CA MET A 165 -17.09 -4.13 -19.16
C MET A 165 -17.72 -3.75 -17.82
N LEU A 166 -17.07 -2.86 -17.07
CA LEU A 166 -17.59 -2.33 -15.80
C LEU A 166 -18.57 -1.16 -16.00
N GLY A 167 -18.64 -0.57 -17.20
CA GLY A 167 -19.32 0.69 -17.46
C GLY A 167 -18.54 1.91 -16.92
N HIS A 168 -17.99 1.81 -15.72
CA HIS A 168 -17.10 2.80 -15.10
C HIS A 168 -16.16 2.13 -14.11
N VAL A 169 -14.95 2.66 -13.97
CA VAL A 169 -14.07 2.36 -12.85
C VAL A 169 -14.35 3.39 -11.75
N ASP A 170 -15.11 2.98 -10.75
CA ASP A 170 -15.46 3.82 -9.59
C ASP A 170 -14.46 3.65 -8.45
N VAL A 171 -13.94 2.45 -8.29
CA VAL A 171 -12.91 2.11 -7.30
C VAL A 171 -11.69 1.56 -8.03
N LEU A 172 -10.52 2.08 -7.73
CA LEU A 172 -9.23 1.56 -8.20
C LEU A 172 -8.41 1.05 -7.02
N VAL A 173 -8.00 -0.22 -7.08
CA VAL A 173 -7.09 -0.82 -6.09
C VAL A 173 -5.74 -1.10 -6.75
N CYS A 174 -4.73 -0.29 -6.44
CA CYS A 174 -3.34 -0.46 -6.87
C CYS A 174 -2.63 -1.44 -5.91
N ASN A 175 -2.75 -2.74 -6.21
CA ASN A 175 -2.21 -3.81 -5.38
C ASN A 175 -1.05 -4.56 -6.05
N ALA A 176 -0.92 -4.53 -7.38
CA ALA A 176 0.18 -5.19 -8.08
C ALA A 176 1.54 -4.83 -7.48
N GLY A 177 2.39 -5.83 -7.30
CA GLY A 177 3.71 -5.62 -6.75
C GLY A 177 4.56 -6.89 -6.75
N ILE A 178 5.86 -6.66 -6.73
CA ILE A 178 6.91 -7.67 -6.60
C ILE A 178 7.77 -7.34 -5.38
N ALA A 179 8.42 -8.35 -4.81
CA ALA A 179 9.41 -8.19 -3.74
C ALA A 179 10.68 -8.95 -4.12
N GLN A 180 11.80 -8.47 -3.64
CA GLN A 180 13.11 -9.12 -3.80
C GLN A 180 13.96 -8.80 -2.58
N GLN A 181 14.54 -9.82 -1.97
CA GLN A 181 15.53 -9.67 -0.91
C GLN A 181 16.94 -9.69 -1.52
N LYS A 182 17.69 -8.58 -1.36
CA LYS A 182 19.05 -8.44 -1.88
C LYS A 182 19.81 -7.36 -1.14
N LEU A 183 21.09 -7.57 -0.86
CA LEU A 183 21.95 -6.54 -0.29
C LEU A 183 22.00 -5.32 -1.21
N PHE A 184 22.01 -4.14 -0.63
CA PHE A 184 22.00 -2.89 -1.41
C PHE A 184 23.13 -2.79 -2.41
N THR A 185 24.34 -3.23 -2.02
CA THR A 185 25.54 -3.25 -2.89
C THR A 185 25.39 -4.13 -4.13
N ASP A 186 24.49 -5.10 -4.07
CA ASP A 186 24.30 -6.10 -5.13
C ASP A 186 23.12 -5.80 -6.03
N ILE A 187 22.25 -4.84 -5.63
CA ILE A 187 21.12 -4.42 -6.46
C ILE A 187 21.64 -3.73 -7.71
N THR A 188 21.32 -4.30 -8.87
CA THR A 188 21.67 -3.69 -10.15
C THR A 188 20.73 -2.53 -10.49
N PRO A 189 21.15 -1.55 -11.32
CA PRO A 189 20.27 -0.49 -11.80
C PRO A 189 19.00 -1.01 -12.48
N ALA A 190 19.08 -2.13 -13.20
CA ALA A 190 17.92 -2.74 -13.86
C ALA A 190 16.91 -3.32 -12.84
N GLU A 191 17.39 -4.00 -11.79
CA GLU A 191 16.52 -4.51 -10.71
C GLU A 191 15.87 -3.36 -9.92
N TRP A 192 16.65 -2.31 -9.64
CA TRP A 192 16.11 -1.09 -9.03
C TRP A 192 14.97 -0.50 -9.86
N GLN A 193 15.21 -0.28 -11.15
CA GLN A 193 14.22 0.31 -12.06
C GLN A 193 12.97 -0.57 -12.16
N HIS A 194 13.15 -1.87 -12.37
CA HIS A 194 12.03 -2.82 -12.45
C HIS A 194 11.18 -2.83 -11.18
N MET A 195 11.81 -2.75 -10.00
CA MET A 195 11.10 -2.66 -8.73
C MET A 195 10.23 -1.39 -8.64
N LEU A 196 10.76 -0.25 -9.08
CA LEU A 196 10.00 1.01 -9.15
C LEU A 196 8.90 0.94 -10.20
N ASP A 197 9.19 0.39 -11.38
CA ASP A 197 8.23 0.34 -12.49
C ASP A 197 6.99 -0.46 -12.12
N VAL A 198 7.16 -1.61 -11.48
CA VAL A 198 6.02 -2.45 -11.08
C VAL A 198 5.30 -1.87 -9.84
N ASN A 199 6.05 -1.55 -8.77
CA ASN A 199 5.43 -1.23 -7.47
C ASN A 199 4.96 0.22 -7.34
N LEU A 200 5.50 1.16 -8.12
CA LEU A 200 5.17 2.59 -8.02
C LEU A 200 4.65 3.16 -9.34
N THR A 201 5.41 3.02 -10.43
CA THR A 201 5.03 3.58 -11.74
C THR A 201 3.75 2.94 -12.26
N GLY A 202 3.53 1.66 -12.02
CA GLY A 202 2.28 0.97 -12.38
C GLY A 202 1.05 1.58 -11.69
N ALA A 203 1.17 1.94 -10.41
CA ALA A 203 0.10 2.63 -9.70
C ALA A 203 -0.14 4.04 -10.28
N PHE A 204 0.92 4.78 -10.60
CA PHE A 204 0.82 6.07 -11.29
C PHE A 204 0.08 5.94 -12.63
N HIS A 205 0.41 4.95 -13.45
CA HIS A 205 -0.27 4.71 -14.74
C HIS A 205 -1.78 4.54 -14.55
N LEU A 206 -2.18 3.65 -13.62
CA LEU A 206 -3.58 3.34 -13.39
C LEU A 206 -4.34 4.51 -12.75
N CYS A 207 -3.75 5.23 -11.80
CA CYS A 207 -4.36 6.43 -11.21
C CYS A 207 -4.62 7.49 -12.28
N GLN A 208 -3.64 7.76 -13.15
CA GLN A 208 -3.78 8.75 -14.21
C GLN A 208 -4.86 8.37 -15.23
N LEU A 209 -5.10 7.09 -15.47
CA LEU A 209 -6.18 6.61 -16.34
C LEU A 209 -7.56 6.72 -15.67
N ALA A 210 -7.65 6.43 -14.37
CA ALA A 210 -8.92 6.42 -13.63
C ALA A 210 -9.45 7.84 -13.32
N LEU A 211 -8.56 8.76 -12.96
CA LEU A 211 -8.91 10.09 -12.48
C LEU A 211 -9.82 10.90 -13.42
N PRO A 212 -9.60 10.98 -14.74
CA PRO A 212 -10.49 11.77 -15.62
C PRO A 212 -11.95 11.32 -15.56
N GLY A 213 -12.19 10.00 -15.45
CA GLY A 213 -13.52 9.43 -15.29
C GLY A 213 -14.13 9.77 -13.94
N MET A 214 -13.37 9.60 -12.86
CA MET A 214 -13.80 9.89 -11.49
C MET A 214 -14.10 11.39 -11.29
N ILE A 215 -13.24 12.29 -11.80
CA ILE A 215 -13.42 13.75 -11.72
C ILE A 215 -14.74 14.17 -12.41
N ARG A 216 -15.02 13.67 -13.63
CA ARG A 216 -16.27 13.98 -14.32
C ARG A 216 -17.51 13.56 -13.54
N ARG A 217 -17.44 12.43 -12.83
CA ARG A 217 -18.55 11.92 -12.01
C ARG A 217 -18.58 12.51 -10.60
N LYS A 218 -17.56 13.27 -10.20
CA LYS A 218 -17.36 13.82 -8.87
C LYS A 218 -17.45 12.75 -7.77
N TRP A 219 -16.96 11.58 -8.08
CA TRP A 219 -16.89 10.45 -7.19
C TRP A 219 -15.81 9.46 -7.62
N GLY A 220 -15.02 9.01 -6.67
CA GLY A 220 -14.02 7.98 -6.89
C GLY A 220 -13.38 7.53 -5.60
N ARG A 221 -12.82 6.33 -5.62
CA ARG A 221 -12.01 5.76 -4.53
C ARG A 221 -10.73 5.16 -5.11
N ILE A 222 -9.60 5.65 -4.67
CA ILE A 222 -8.29 5.12 -5.03
C ILE A 222 -7.64 4.56 -3.78
N LEU A 223 -7.27 3.28 -3.85
CA LEU A 223 -6.68 2.54 -2.74
C LEU A 223 -5.33 1.97 -3.19
N THR A 224 -4.26 2.32 -2.50
CA THR A 224 -2.93 1.79 -2.77
C THR A 224 -2.54 0.77 -1.70
N VAL A 225 -1.86 -0.30 -2.10
CA VAL A 225 -1.34 -1.30 -1.17
C VAL A 225 0.17 -1.13 -1.05
N SER A 226 0.60 -0.45 0.02
CA SER A 226 1.99 -0.27 0.37
C SER A 226 2.51 -1.48 1.18
N SER A 227 3.32 -1.25 2.17
CA SER A 227 3.92 -2.24 3.07
C SER A 227 4.39 -1.56 4.34
N MET A 228 4.53 -2.33 5.42
CA MET A 228 5.26 -1.89 6.60
C MET A 228 6.66 -1.38 6.25
N TRP A 229 7.33 -1.99 5.25
CA TRP A 229 8.64 -1.53 4.78
C TRP A 229 8.60 -0.20 4.03
N GLY A 230 7.45 0.23 3.56
CA GLY A 230 7.25 1.60 3.08
C GLY A 230 7.21 2.63 4.20
N GLN A 231 6.89 2.22 5.44
CA GLN A 231 6.87 3.08 6.63
C GLN A 231 8.24 3.15 7.30
N THR A 232 8.88 1.99 7.52
CA THR A 232 10.08 1.88 8.39
C THR A 232 11.35 1.56 7.62
N GLY A 233 11.24 1.07 6.39
CA GLY A 233 12.35 0.45 5.65
C GLY A 233 12.59 -0.99 6.10
N GLY A 234 13.02 -1.84 5.15
CA GLY A 234 13.42 -3.23 5.40
C GLY A 234 14.87 -3.47 5.02
N SER A 235 15.63 -4.16 5.88
CA SER A 235 16.97 -4.62 5.54
C SER A 235 16.90 -5.60 4.37
N CYS A 236 17.85 -5.51 3.43
CA CYS A 236 17.88 -6.27 2.18
C CYS A 236 16.67 -6.02 1.24
N GLU A 237 15.83 -5.03 1.52
CA GLU A 237 14.67 -4.67 0.71
C GLU A 237 14.63 -3.17 0.39
N VAL A 238 15.78 -2.53 0.15
CA VAL A 238 15.91 -1.07 0.00
C VAL A 238 15.08 -0.55 -1.18
N HIS A 239 15.15 -1.19 -2.34
CA HIS A 239 14.39 -0.80 -3.53
C HIS A 239 12.88 -1.02 -3.38
N TYR A 240 12.48 -2.12 -2.72
CA TYR A 240 11.08 -2.36 -2.37
C TYR A 240 10.55 -1.33 -1.39
N SER A 241 11.31 -1.05 -0.33
CA SER A 241 10.98 -0.03 0.67
C SER A 241 10.81 1.36 0.04
N ALA A 242 11.73 1.74 -0.86
CA ALA A 242 11.66 3.00 -1.58
C ALA A 242 10.39 3.11 -2.44
N ALA A 243 10.06 2.05 -3.21
CA ALA A 243 8.86 2.01 -4.03
C ALA A 243 7.57 2.10 -3.19
N LYS A 244 7.52 1.36 -2.07
CA LYS A 244 6.35 1.35 -1.18
C LYS A 244 6.20 2.64 -0.38
N ALA A 245 7.29 3.30 0.00
CA ALA A 245 7.28 4.66 0.56
C ALA A 245 6.78 5.69 -0.47
N GLY A 246 7.18 5.53 -1.74
CA GLY A 246 6.68 6.33 -2.86
C GLY A 246 5.16 6.26 -3.01
N LEU A 247 4.55 5.08 -2.84
CA LEU A 247 3.08 4.94 -2.86
C LEU A 247 2.39 5.73 -1.74
N ILE A 248 2.98 5.78 -0.54
CA ILE A 248 2.46 6.59 0.57
C ILE A 248 2.49 8.07 0.20
N GLY A 249 3.60 8.54 -0.39
CA GLY A 249 3.73 9.91 -0.89
C GLY A 249 2.71 10.24 -1.98
N LEU A 250 2.58 9.36 -2.99
CA LEU A 250 1.61 9.47 -4.08
C LEU A 250 0.17 9.57 -3.53
N THR A 251 -0.19 8.70 -2.60
CA THR A 251 -1.52 8.71 -1.94
C THR A 251 -1.82 10.05 -1.28
N LYS A 252 -0.87 10.57 -0.48
CA LYS A 252 -1.05 11.82 0.26
C LYS A 252 -1.16 13.04 -0.67
N ALA A 253 -0.41 13.04 -1.76
CA ALA A 253 -0.44 14.11 -2.74
C ALA A 253 -1.77 14.10 -3.52
N LEU A 254 -2.15 12.97 -4.11
CA LEU A 254 -3.41 12.83 -4.85
C LEU A 254 -4.64 13.09 -3.97
N ALA A 255 -4.62 12.71 -2.71
CA ALA A 255 -5.72 12.98 -1.78
C ALA A 255 -5.99 14.48 -1.61
N ARG A 256 -4.94 15.31 -1.61
CA ARG A 256 -5.05 16.78 -1.52
C ARG A 256 -5.52 17.40 -2.84
N GLU A 257 -5.01 16.89 -3.95
CA GLU A 257 -5.33 17.38 -5.29
C GLU A 257 -6.77 17.04 -5.67
N GLU A 258 -7.21 15.81 -5.40
CA GLU A 258 -8.48 15.27 -5.90
C GLU A 258 -9.64 15.33 -4.88
N GLY A 259 -9.37 15.70 -3.64
CA GLY A 259 -10.39 15.87 -2.61
C GLY A 259 -11.54 16.80 -3.04
N PRO A 260 -11.27 17.98 -3.65
CA PRO A 260 -12.30 18.88 -4.18
C PRO A 260 -13.18 18.24 -5.28
N SER A 261 -12.68 17.22 -5.95
CA SER A 261 -13.40 16.45 -6.97
C SER A 261 -14.30 15.35 -6.40
N GLY A 262 -14.35 15.18 -5.07
CA GLY A 262 -15.14 14.13 -4.39
C GLY A 262 -14.46 12.75 -4.44
N ILE A 263 -13.15 12.70 -4.68
CA ILE A 263 -12.36 11.48 -4.75
C ILE A 263 -11.57 11.32 -3.46
N THR A 264 -11.63 10.14 -2.84
CA THR A 264 -10.75 9.81 -1.71
C THR A 264 -9.62 8.91 -2.19
N VAL A 265 -8.42 9.16 -1.66
CA VAL A 265 -7.22 8.38 -1.96
C VAL A 265 -6.59 7.95 -0.65
N ASN A 266 -6.53 6.64 -0.39
CA ASN A 266 -5.99 6.10 0.84
C ASN A 266 -5.01 4.96 0.57
N CYS A 267 -4.12 4.71 1.51
CA CYS A 267 -3.11 3.67 1.47
C CYS A 267 -3.35 2.66 2.60
N VAL A 268 -3.26 1.38 2.27
CA VAL A 268 -3.11 0.33 3.28
C VAL A 268 -1.67 -0.17 3.23
N ALA A 269 -0.99 -0.23 4.37
CA ALA A 269 0.39 -0.68 4.53
C ALA A 269 0.44 -1.94 5.41
N PRO A 270 0.17 -3.14 4.86
CA PRO A 270 0.10 -4.36 5.64
C PRO A 270 1.44 -4.71 6.28
N GLY A 271 1.39 -5.36 7.45
CA GLY A 271 2.51 -6.10 8.00
C GLY A 271 2.73 -7.41 7.25
N VAL A 272 3.25 -8.42 7.94
CA VAL A 272 3.46 -9.75 7.34
C VAL A 272 2.12 -10.47 7.15
N ILE A 273 1.76 -10.72 5.90
CA ILE A 273 0.52 -11.41 5.51
C ILE A 273 0.87 -12.78 4.94
N ASP A 274 0.22 -13.82 5.46
CA ASP A 274 0.42 -15.19 4.96
C ASP A 274 -0.24 -15.36 3.59
N THR A 275 0.58 -15.23 2.57
CA THR A 275 0.22 -15.34 1.14
C THR A 275 1.31 -16.12 0.40
N ASP A 276 1.11 -16.37 -0.90
CA ASP A 276 2.10 -17.03 -1.76
C ASP A 276 3.47 -16.32 -1.76
N MET A 277 3.52 -15.03 -1.44
CA MET A 277 4.78 -14.28 -1.29
C MET A 277 5.64 -14.83 -0.14
N MET A 278 5.02 -15.51 0.82
CA MET A 278 5.70 -16.18 1.95
C MET A 278 6.05 -17.66 1.67
N ALA A 279 5.91 -18.12 0.43
CA ALA A 279 6.15 -19.56 0.09
C ALA A 279 7.60 -20.01 0.33
N ALA A 280 8.57 -19.09 0.29
CA ALA A 280 9.97 -19.39 0.57
C ALA A 280 10.31 -19.45 2.07
N PHE A 281 9.42 -19.01 2.97
CA PHE A 281 9.66 -18.97 4.41
C PHE A 281 9.31 -20.31 5.06
N THR A 282 10.22 -20.79 5.91
CA THR A 282 9.99 -22.01 6.70
C THR A 282 8.92 -21.77 7.79
N PRO A 283 8.31 -22.82 8.34
CA PRO A 283 7.42 -22.67 9.50
C PRO A 283 8.07 -21.96 10.69
N GLY A 284 9.38 -22.15 10.91
CA GLY A 284 10.13 -21.47 11.95
C GLY A 284 10.25 -19.95 11.70
N ASP A 285 10.55 -19.56 10.46
CA ASP A 285 10.60 -18.14 10.08
C ASP A 285 9.23 -17.46 10.26
N LYS A 286 8.15 -18.14 9.85
CA LYS A 286 6.78 -17.65 10.06
C LYS A 286 6.42 -17.50 11.53
N ALA A 287 6.86 -18.43 12.39
CA ALA A 287 6.64 -18.36 13.84
C ALA A 287 7.39 -17.16 14.44
N ALA A 288 8.67 -16.94 14.08
CA ALA A 288 9.45 -15.80 14.53
C ALA A 288 8.79 -14.47 14.12
N LEU A 289 8.37 -14.35 12.86
CA LEU A 289 7.65 -13.16 12.37
C LEU A 289 6.30 -12.95 13.09
N ALA A 290 5.63 -14.03 13.49
CA ALA A 290 4.41 -13.93 14.28
C ALA A 290 4.68 -13.39 15.69
N GLU A 291 5.76 -13.83 16.35
CA GLU A 291 6.17 -13.32 17.66
C GLU A 291 6.53 -11.82 17.64
N GLU A 292 7.19 -11.35 16.57
CA GLU A 292 7.48 -9.93 16.36
C GLU A 292 6.22 -9.10 16.06
N THR A 293 5.11 -9.76 15.72
CA THR A 293 3.85 -9.09 15.44
C THR A 293 3.12 -8.76 16.74
N PRO A 294 2.71 -7.49 17.02
CA PRO A 294 2.02 -7.13 18.27
C PRO A 294 0.78 -7.95 18.61
N VAL A 295 0.09 -8.51 17.60
CA VAL A 295 -1.06 -9.39 17.78
C VAL A 295 -0.68 -10.87 17.87
N GLY A 296 0.61 -11.21 17.89
CA GLY A 296 1.12 -12.59 18.09
C GLY A 296 0.84 -13.55 16.94
N ARG A 297 0.51 -13.07 15.75
CA ARG A 297 0.24 -13.89 14.55
C ARG A 297 0.50 -13.13 13.26
N LEU A 298 0.65 -13.85 12.16
CA LEU A 298 0.61 -13.26 10.83
C LEU A 298 -0.81 -12.79 10.49
N GLY A 299 -0.91 -11.78 9.65
CA GLY A 299 -2.17 -11.36 9.04
C GLY A 299 -2.60 -12.32 7.92
N ASN A 300 -3.85 -12.23 7.51
CA ASN A 300 -4.34 -12.91 6.32
C ASN A 300 -4.85 -11.92 5.27
N ALA A 301 -4.93 -12.37 4.03
CA ALA A 301 -5.32 -11.54 2.88
C ALA A 301 -6.74 -10.96 3.04
N GLN A 302 -7.65 -11.67 3.71
CA GLN A 302 -9.03 -11.23 3.94
C GLN A 302 -9.11 -10.04 4.90
N GLU A 303 -8.20 -9.95 5.87
CA GLU A 303 -8.14 -8.81 6.80
C GLU A 303 -7.77 -7.52 6.04
N VAL A 304 -6.82 -7.60 5.12
CA VAL A 304 -6.46 -6.48 4.23
C VAL A 304 -7.60 -6.14 3.28
N ALA A 305 -8.23 -7.15 2.68
CA ALA A 305 -9.36 -6.97 1.76
C ALA A 305 -10.54 -6.24 2.42
N ARG A 306 -10.87 -6.55 3.69
CA ARG A 306 -11.91 -5.86 4.45
C ARG A 306 -11.59 -4.39 4.70
N ALA A 307 -10.32 -4.06 4.98
CA ALA A 307 -9.90 -2.67 5.12
C ALA A 307 -10.04 -1.90 3.80
N LEU A 308 -9.64 -2.51 2.68
CA LEU A 308 -9.82 -1.93 1.34
C LEU A 308 -11.30 -1.72 1.02
N LEU A 309 -12.16 -2.71 1.29
CA LEU A 309 -13.60 -2.60 1.06
C LEU A 309 -14.24 -1.50 1.90
N PHE A 310 -13.89 -1.39 3.18
CA PHE A 310 -14.36 -0.31 4.05
C PHE A 310 -13.98 1.07 3.49
N LEU A 311 -12.73 1.26 3.11
CA LEU A 311 -12.24 2.53 2.56
C LEU A 311 -12.87 2.89 1.20
N ALA A 312 -13.34 1.90 0.45
CA ALA A 312 -14.08 2.10 -0.81
C ALA A 312 -15.54 2.51 -0.59
N GLY A 313 -16.09 2.30 0.59
CA GLY A 313 -17.50 2.54 0.91
C GLY A 313 -17.85 4.03 1.03
N GLU A 314 -19.16 4.31 1.03
CA GLU A 314 -19.69 5.65 1.27
C GLU A 314 -19.37 6.17 2.69
N GLU A 315 -19.37 5.26 3.65
CA GLU A 315 -19.12 5.58 5.07
C GLU A 315 -17.72 6.11 5.30
N ALA A 316 -16.75 5.75 4.42
CA ALA A 316 -15.38 6.26 4.45
C ALA A 316 -15.19 7.57 3.65
N GLY A 317 -16.26 8.24 3.23
CA GLY A 317 -16.20 9.42 2.37
C GLY A 317 -15.46 10.63 2.97
N TYR A 318 -15.23 10.66 4.28
CA TYR A 318 -14.44 11.70 4.96
C TYR A 318 -13.00 11.24 5.29
N ILE A 319 -12.63 10.02 4.90
CA ILE A 319 -11.29 9.45 5.10
C ILE A 319 -10.51 9.59 3.79
N THR A 320 -9.51 10.47 3.75
CA THR A 320 -8.62 10.64 2.59
C THR A 320 -7.21 11.01 3.01
N GLY A 321 -6.22 10.65 2.21
CA GLY A 321 -4.81 10.90 2.48
C GLY A 321 -4.25 10.07 3.63
N GLN A 322 -5.01 9.07 4.11
CA GLN A 322 -4.58 8.26 5.24
C GLN A 322 -3.74 7.08 4.77
N GLU A 323 -2.81 6.74 5.64
CA GLU A 323 -2.04 5.53 5.57
C GLU A 323 -2.42 4.65 6.76
N ILE A 324 -3.05 3.52 6.47
CA ILE A 324 -3.53 2.56 7.46
C ILE A 324 -2.61 1.36 7.44
N GLY A 325 -1.76 1.25 8.44
CA GLY A 325 -0.77 0.21 8.54
C GLY A 325 -0.73 -0.44 9.90
N ARG A 326 0.08 -1.48 10.00
CA ARG A 326 0.47 -2.04 11.26
C ARG A 326 1.47 -1.10 11.92
N ALA A 327 1.19 -0.69 13.16
CA ALA A 327 2.20 -0.06 13.99
C ALA A 327 3.31 -1.08 14.31
N HIS A 328 4.55 -0.73 13.98
CA HIS A 328 5.71 -1.37 14.59
C HIS A 328 6.02 -0.64 15.88
N VAL A 329 6.28 -1.41 16.90
CA VAL A 329 6.88 -0.89 18.13
C VAL A 329 8.38 -0.84 17.92
#